data_340d3a8e145fce36716c3b48fde4653d
#
_entry.id   340d3a8e145fce36716c3b48fde4653d
#
_cell.length_a   1.000
_cell.length_b   1.000
_cell.length_c   1.000
_cell.angle_alpha   90.00
_cell.angle_beta   90.00
_cell.angle_gamma   90.00
#
_symmetry.space_group_name_H-M   'P 1'
#
loop_
_entity.id
_entity.type
_entity.pdbx_description
1 polymer ?
#
loop_
_entity_poly.entity_id
_entity_poly.type
_entity_poly.pdbx_seq_one_letter_code
_entity_poly.pdbx_strand_id
1 'polypeptide(L)'
;MKFSEMPYSRPDMEALAAATTQTLEAMKAAPNAAGQIAAYDAYEKKMQTAGTMQQIAYIRHTINTKDEFYNAENDYMDEIGPKLQELTHRVNTALLESPYRAELERHYGALMFKNLEIAARSFSPAIVELMQEENKLVSEYQNLYASATVEFDGKTMPLPLLGPYKQDPDRAVRKAAYEADAKFFDSHREELDTLYDKLVKVRDTQAKKMGLPNYIPLGYDRMGRNCYTAKDVAAFRDQIAEDMVPIVAKVKEAQRRRIGVEKLAFYDEPISFADGNAVPEGTPDEILAAGKKMYQELSPETAEFIDFMFENELFDVLSRDGKAPGGYCTEIADYKSPFIFSNFNATAGDVDVLTHEAGHAFEAYRAFKQELPSLLHSPTIEACECHSMSMEFLTAPWHHLFFDKQTDKYELGHCEDALVFIPYGCMVDEFQHKVYENPGMTPEQRNELWLSLEKKYRPWIDFDNLPFYSRGGGWQRQLHIYEVPLYYIDYCMAQTVAFQFWNLSRENYAEAWKRYMTFVDKAGTATFAELVESAGLKVPYHAGCIKEIGESISRWLEEHELG
;
A
#
# COMPACT_ATOMS: atom_id res chain seq x y z
N MET A 1 -20.51 8.49 -15.76
CA MET A 1 -20.66 7.31 -16.65
C MET A 1 -20.41 6.08 -15.80
N LYS A 2 -21.27 5.09 -15.86
CA LYS A 2 -21.09 3.85 -15.10
C LYS A 2 -19.87 3.08 -15.59
N PHE A 3 -19.17 2.41 -14.68
CA PHE A 3 -17.99 1.61 -15.04
C PHE A 3 -18.30 0.55 -16.10
N SER A 4 -19.48 -0.09 -16.00
CA SER A 4 -19.96 -1.07 -16.98
C SER A 4 -20.12 -0.53 -18.41
N GLU A 5 -20.33 0.78 -18.54
CA GLU A 5 -20.53 1.48 -19.84
C GLU A 5 -19.24 2.08 -20.41
N MET A 6 -18.13 2.11 -19.65
CA MET A 6 -16.87 2.68 -20.11
C MET A 6 -16.31 1.85 -21.26
N PRO A 7 -16.10 2.43 -22.46
CA PRO A 7 -15.55 1.69 -23.59
C PRO A 7 -14.09 1.34 -23.35
N TYR A 8 -13.67 0.21 -23.90
CA TYR A 8 -12.27 -0.21 -23.95
C TYR A 8 -11.78 -0.27 -25.40
N SER A 9 -10.58 0.21 -25.62
CA SER A 9 -9.84 -0.01 -26.86
C SER A 9 -8.36 -0.20 -26.54
N ARG A 10 -7.72 -1.18 -27.18
CA ARG A 10 -6.30 -1.45 -27.00
C ARG A 10 -5.47 -0.23 -27.41
N PRO A 11 -4.53 0.25 -26.55
CA PRO A 11 -3.61 1.34 -26.93
C PRO A 11 -2.76 1.01 -28.16
N ASP A 12 -2.71 1.93 -29.09
CA ASP A 12 -1.89 1.81 -30.31
C ASP A 12 -0.48 2.33 -30.04
N MET A 13 0.47 1.41 -29.85
CA MET A 13 1.86 1.72 -29.55
C MET A 13 2.58 2.46 -30.66
N GLU A 14 2.25 2.21 -31.94
CA GLU A 14 2.85 2.93 -33.07
C GLU A 14 2.39 4.40 -33.06
N ALA A 15 1.08 4.62 -32.83
CA ALA A 15 0.54 5.98 -32.70
C ALA A 15 1.12 6.74 -31.50
N LEU A 16 1.32 6.07 -30.35
CA LEU A 16 1.95 6.68 -29.15
C LEU A 16 3.43 7.00 -29.39
N ALA A 17 4.20 6.13 -30.03
CA ALA A 17 5.59 6.39 -30.41
C ALA A 17 5.72 7.55 -31.40
N ALA A 18 4.82 7.62 -32.41
CA ALA A 18 4.75 8.74 -33.35
C ALA A 18 4.39 10.04 -32.62
N ALA A 19 3.42 10.03 -31.71
CA ALA A 19 3.04 11.18 -30.91
C ALA A 19 4.20 11.69 -30.04
N THR A 20 4.96 10.78 -29.40
CA THR A 20 6.17 11.10 -28.63
C THR A 20 7.20 11.83 -29.51
N THR A 21 7.46 11.30 -30.72
CA THR A 21 8.42 11.92 -31.65
C THR A 21 7.97 13.32 -32.09
N GLN A 22 6.70 13.47 -32.45
CA GLN A 22 6.10 14.77 -32.81
C GLN A 22 6.17 15.77 -31.65
N THR A 23 5.93 15.33 -30.43
CA THR A 23 6.01 16.18 -29.24
C THR A 23 7.43 16.67 -29.01
N LEU A 24 8.43 15.78 -29.11
CA LEU A 24 9.86 16.16 -28.97
C LEU A 24 10.29 17.16 -30.03
N GLU A 25 9.85 16.98 -31.29
CA GLU A 25 10.11 17.92 -32.37
C GLU A 25 9.43 19.28 -32.12
N ALA A 26 8.15 19.28 -31.68
CA ALA A 26 7.43 20.49 -31.33
C ALA A 26 8.06 21.25 -30.16
N MET A 27 8.46 20.53 -29.09
CA MET A 27 9.19 21.13 -27.96
C MET A 27 10.53 21.75 -28.38
N LYS A 28 11.28 21.07 -29.25
CA LYS A 28 12.54 21.58 -29.78
C LYS A 28 12.36 22.82 -30.66
N ALA A 29 11.30 22.87 -31.45
CA ALA A 29 10.98 23.99 -32.36
C ALA A 29 10.29 25.16 -31.67
N ALA A 30 9.79 24.97 -30.42
CA ALA A 30 9.04 25.99 -29.71
C ALA A 30 9.89 27.25 -29.45
N PRO A 31 9.37 28.44 -29.79
CA PRO A 31 10.12 29.70 -29.62
C PRO A 31 10.12 30.24 -28.18
N ASN A 32 9.30 29.63 -27.28
CA ASN A 32 9.12 30.04 -25.89
C ASN A 32 8.50 28.91 -25.06
N ALA A 33 8.39 29.12 -23.75
CA ALA A 33 7.79 28.17 -22.81
C ALA A 33 6.34 27.81 -23.15
N ALA A 34 5.53 28.76 -23.59
CA ALA A 34 4.10 28.52 -23.93
C ALA A 34 3.95 27.47 -25.06
N GLY A 35 4.86 27.50 -26.06
CA GLY A 35 4.88 26.48 -27.10
C GLY A 35 5.24 25.08 -26.58
N GLN A 36 6.14 24.98 -25.62
CA GLN A 36 6.50 23.71 -24.98
C GLN A 36 5.37 23.20 -24.07
N ILE A 37 4.71 24.08 -23.31
CA ILE A 37 3.53 23.75 -22.50
C ILE A 37 2.44 23.14 -23.38
N ALA A 38 2.09 23.80 -24.48
CA ALA A 38 1.05 23.30 -25.38
C ALA A 38 1.40 21.93 -25.99
N ALA A 39 2.68 21.69 -26.32
CA ALA A 39 3.13 20.40 -26.83
C ALA A 39 3.09 19.30 -25.77
N TYR A 40 3.49 19.60 -24.54
CA TYR A 40 3.47 18.66 -23.42
C TYR A 40 2.05 18.31 -22.99
N ASP A 41 1.16 19.28 -22.82
CA ASP A 41 -0.23 19.04 -22.42
C ASP A 41 -0.98 18.17 -23.45
N ALA A 42 -0.72 18.40 -24.75
CA ALA A 42 -1.29 17.58 -25.81
C ALA A 42 -0.75 16.12 -25.78
N TYR A 43 0.50 15.93 -25.41
CA TYR A 43 1.11 14.61 -25.19
C TYR A 43 0.55 13.92 -23.95
N GLU A 44 0.52 14.62 -22.83
CA GLU A 44 0.01 14.11 -21.55
C GLU A 44 -1.42 13.60 -21.70
N LYS A 45 -2.27 14.33 -22.41
CA LYS A 45 -3.65 13.90 -22.69
C LYS A 45 -3.72 12.56 -23.44
N LYS A 46 -2.81 12.29 -24.37
CA LYS A 46 -2.76 11.00 -25.08
C LYS A 46 -2.26 9.88 -24.18
N MET A 47 -1.25 10.15 -23.35
CA MET A 47 -0.73 9.17 -22.41
C MET A 47 -1.75 8.86 -21.31
N GLN A 48 -2.50 9.86 -20.84
CA GLN A 48 -3.61 9.68 -19.90
C GLN A 48 -4.68 8.74 -20.47
N THR A 49 -5.05 8.91 -21.76
CA THR A 49 -6.01 8.01 -22.41
C THR A 49 -5.47 6.58 -22.51
N ALA A 50 -4.19 6.39 -22.83
CA ALA A 50 -3.57 5.07 -22.84
C ALA A 50 -3.57 4.44 -21.43
N GLY A 51 -3.25 5.22 -20.40
CA GLY A 51 -3.33 4.80 -18.99
C GLY A 51 -4.75 4.44 -18.57
N THR A 52 -5.75 5.22 -18.99
CA THR A 52 -7.17 4.90 -18.76
C THR A 52 -7.55 3.54 -19.35
N MET A 53 -7.13 3.24 -20.57
CA MET A 53 -7.39 1.93 -21.19
C MET A 53 -6.68 0.80 -20.44
N GLN A 54 -5.45 1.04 -20.00
CA GLN A 54 -4.72 0.08 -19.16
C GLN A 54 -5.49 -0.22 -17.87
N GLN A 55 -5.97 0.79 -17.17
CA GLN A 55 -6.73 0.60 -15.92
C GLN A 55 -8.06 -0.13 -16.15
N ILE A 56 -8.80 0.19 -17.20
CA ILE A 56 -10.04 -0.51 -17.54
C ILE A 56 -9.77 -2.00 -17.82
N ALA A 57 -8.72 -2.32 -18.57
CA ALA A 57 -8.33 -3.71 -18.84
C ALA A 57 -7.95 -4.43 -17.54
N TYR A 58 -7.10 -3.81 -16.70
CA TYR A 58 -6.68 -4.34 -15.41
C TYR A 58 -7.87 -4.62 -14.48
N ILE A 59 -8.76 -3.63 -14.28
CA ILE A 59 -9.94 -3.80 -13.42
C ILE A 59 -10.81 -4.96 -13.92
N ARG A 60 -11.10 -5.02 -15.23
CA ARG A 60 -11.95 -6.08 -15.79
C ARG A 60 -11.29 -7.45 -15.75
N HIS A 61 -9.97 -7.52 -15.91
CA HIS A 61 -9.20 -8.75 -15.71
C HIS A 61 -9.29 -9.21 -14.26
N THR A 62 -9.05 -8.34 -13.27
CA THR A 62 -9.11 -8.71 -11.85
C THR A 62 -10.50 -9.08 -11.37
N ILE A 63 -11.54 -8.43 -11.90
CA ILE A 63 -12.95 -8.77 -11.64
C ILE A 63 -13.28 -10.19 -12.12
N ASN A 64 -12.71 -10.63 -13.24
CA ASN A 64 -12.93 -11.97 -13.79
C ASN A 64 -11.68 -12.50 -14.51
N THR A 65 -10.81 -13.18 -13.77
CA THR A 65 -9.59 -13.81 -14.30
C THR A 65 -9.84 -14.98 -15.25
N LYS A 66 -11.11 -15.39 -15.46
CA LYS A 66 -11.54 -16.39 -16.43
C LYS A 66 -11.96 -15.79 -17.77
N ASP A 67 -11.99 -14.47 -17.89
CA ASP A 67 -12.29 -13.78 -19.14
C ASP A 67 -11.05 -13.80 -20.05
N GLU A 68 -11.10 -14.63 -21.09
CA GLU A 68 -9.97 -14.84 -22.02
C GLU A 68 -9.57 -13.54 -22.75
N PHE A 69 -10.53 -12.65 -23.04
CA PHE A 69 -10.25 -11.38 -23.69
C PHE A 69 -9.45 -10.45 -22.79
N TYR A 70 -9.91 -10.21 -21.55
CA TYR A 70 -9.22 -9.31 -20.64
C TYR A 70 -7.93 -9.92 -20.08
N ASN A 71 -7.78 -11.23 -20.03
CA ASN A 71 -6.49 -11.87 -19.76
C ASN A 71 -5.47 -11.54 -20.86
N ALA A 72 -5.84 -11.70 -22.13
CA ALA A 72 -4.97 -11.36 -23.25
C ALA A 72 -4.66 -9.85 -23.33
N GLU A 73 -5.60 -8.98 -22.93
CA GLU A 73 -5.34 -7.55 -22.86
C GLU A 73 -4.40 -7.19 -21.70
N ASN A 74 -4.52 -7.84 -20.55
CA ASN A 74 -3.59 -7.65 -19.43
C ASN A 74 -2.16 -8.09 -19.81
N ASP A 75 -2.00 -9.27 -20.41
CA ASP A 75 -0.71 -9.73 -20.92
C ASP A 75 -0.08 -8.73 -21.92
N TYR A 76 -0.92 -8.17 -22.80
CA TYR A 76 -0.47 -7.11 -23.72
C TYR A 76 0.00 -5.85 -22.98
N MET A 77 -0.72 -5.42 -21.94
CA MET A 77 -0.34 -4.24 -21.14
C MET A 77 0.99 -4.48 -20.40
N ASP A 78 1.21 -5.68 -19.88
CA ASP A 78 2.46 -6.07 -19.23
C ASP A 78 3.66 -6.01 -20.21
N GLU A 79 3.44 -6.40 -21.46
CA GLU A 79 4.48 -6.30 -22.50
C GLU A 79 4.80 -4.85 -22.89
N ILE A 80 3.77 -4.01 -23.03
CA ILE A 80 3.98 -2.63 -23.50
C ILE A 80 4.36 -1.65 -22.39
N GLY A 81 4.11 -1.97 -21.13
CA GLY A 81 4.37 -1.09 -19.97
C GLY A 81 5.79 -0.51 -19.96
N PRO A 82 6.86 -1.31 -20.07
CA PRO A 82 8.24 -0.80 -20.15
C PRO A 82 8.50 0.10 -21.37
N LYS A 83 7.84 -0.18 -22.49
CA LYS A 83 7.94 0.64 -23.72
C LYS A 83 7.24 2.00 -23.54
N LEU A 84 6.08 2.02 -22.88
CA LEU A 84 5.39 3.27 -22.51
C LEU A 84 6.24 4.11 -21.55
N GLN A 85 6.88 3.45 -20.59
CA GLN A 85 7.79 4.13 -19.66
C GLN A 85 9.00 4.77 -20.40
N GLU A 86 9.55 4.10 -21.40
CA GLU A 86 10.62 4.66 -22.23
C GLU A 86 10.15 5.91 -23.01
N LEU A 87 8.94 5.86 -23.62
CA LEU A 87 8.37 7.00 -24.33
C LEU A 87 8.19 8.20 -23.39
N THR A 88 7.61 7.96 -22.21
CA THR A 88 7.41 8.99 -21.18
C THR A 88 8.74 9.56 -20.69
N HIS A 89 9.73 8.70 -20.44
CA HIS A 89 11.06 9.12 -20.01
C HIS A 89 11.73 10.08 -21.01
N ARG A 90 11.59 9.85 -22.32
CA ARG A 90 12.13 10.74 -23.36
C ARG A 90 11.53 12.14 -23.29
N VAL A 91 10.21 12.27 -23.10
CA VAL A 91 9.54 13.58 -23.01
C VAL A 91 9.87 14.27 -21.68
N ASN A 92 9.89 13.52 -20.58
CA ASN A 92 10.27 14.04 -19.27
C ASN A 92 11.71 14.58 -19.27
N THR A 93 12.65 13.88 -19.92
CA THR A 93 14.02 14.35 -20.11
C THR A 93 14.06 15.65 -20.90
N ALA A 94 13.27 15.76 -21.96
CA ALA A 94 13.21 17.00 -22.75
C ALA A 94 12.66 18.20 -21.95
N LEU A 95 11.72 17.97 -21.01
CA LEU A 95 11.27 19.01 -20.06
C LEU A 95 12.39 19.45 -19.12
N LEU A 96 13.12 18.48 -18.54
CA LEU A 96 14.22 18.74 -17.60
C LEU A 96 15.38 19.51 -18.26
N GLU A 97 15.67 19.21 -19.53
CA GLU A 97 16.76 19.83 -20.32
C GLU A 97 16.30 21.10 -21.07
N SER A 98 15.05 21.52 -20.89
CA SER A 98 14.49 22.67 -21.58
C SER A 98 15.23 23.98 -21.30
N PRO A 99 15.53 24.81 -22.31
CA PRO A 99 16.01 26.17 -22.09
C PRO A 99 15.01 27.08 -21.38
N TYR A 100 13.74 26.70 -21.34
CA TYR A 100 12.64 27.41 -20.67
C TYR A 100 12.27 26.79 -19.33
N ARG A 101 13.15 25.97 -18.74
CA ARG A 101 12.86 25.22 -17.51
C ARG A 101 12.27 26.09 -16.39
N ALA A 102 12.83 27.28 -16.16
CA ALA A 102 12.36 28.17 -15.11
C ALA A 102 10.91 28.66 -15.31
N GLU A 103 10.47 28.83 -16.56
CA GLU A 103 9.10 29.18 -16.91
C GLU A 103 8.16 27.97 -16.77
N LEU A 104 8.62 26.79 -17.15
CA LEU A 104 7.88 25.53 -17.01
C LEU A 104 7.67 25.18 -15.52
N GLU A 105 8.69 25.35 -14.68
CA GLU A 105 8.58 25.19 -13.23
C GLU A 105 7.58 26.16 -12.59
N ARG A 106 7.51 27.40 -13.08
CA ARG A 106 6.50 28.36 -12.61
C ARG A 106 5.09 27.98 -13.02
N HIS A 107 4.94 27.31 -14.18
CA HIS A 107 3.64 26.88 -14.69
C HIS A 107 3.11 25.62 -14.00
N TYR A 108 3.94 24.56 -13.94
CA TYR A 108 3.54 23.26 -13.42
C TYR A 108 3.84 23.06 -11.91
N GLY A 109 4.64 23.93 -11.33
CA GLY A 109 5.13 23.82 -9.95
C GLY A 109 6.50 23.14 -9.84
N ALA A 110 7.29 23.57 -8.86
CA ALA A 110 8.65 23.05 -8.62
C ALA A 110 8.63 21.56 -8.22
N LEU A 111 7.56 21.10 -7.53
CA LEU A 111 7.44 19.71 -7.11
C LEU A 111 7.33 18.77 -8.30
N MET A 112 6.60 19.14 -9.37
CA MET A 112 6.54 18.33 -10.58
C MET A 112 7.95 18.08 -11.14
N PHE A 113 8.78 19.11 -11.23
CA PHE A 113 10.15 18.97 -11.72
C PHE A 113 11.05 18.14 -10.81
N LYS A 114 10.88 18.26 -9.50
CA LYS A 114 11.56 17.40 -8.53
C LYS A 114 11.19 15.93 -8.74
N ASN A 115 9.90 15.64 -8.93
CA ASN A 115 9.41 14.27 -9.20
C ASN A 115 9.91 13.76 -10.57
N LEU A 116 9.97 14.62 -11.60
CA LEU A 116 10.56 14.27 -12.90
C LEU A 116 12.06 13.93 -12.79
N GLU A 117 12.84 14.66 -11.98
CA GLU A 117 14.25 14.34 -11.71
C GLU A 117 14.41 12.99 -11.03
N ILE A 118 13.53 12.65 -10.08
CA ILE A 118 13.52 11.35 -9.41
C ILE A 118 13.19 10.25 -10.41
N ALA A 119 12.14 10.43 -11.21
CA ALA A 119 11.76 9.48 -12.25
C ALA A 119 12.90 9.27 -13.29
N ALA A 120 13.61 10.34 -13.67
CA ALA A 120 14.75 10.22 -14.55
C ALA A 120 15.92 9.41 -13.95
N ARG A 121 16.14 9.51 -12.62
CA ARG A 121 17.15 8.72 -11.91
C ARG A 121 16.76 7.27 -11.67
N SER A 122 15.46 6.96 -11.68
CA SER A 122 14.95 5.60 -11.43
C SER A 122 14.98 4.69 -12.67
N PHE A 123 15.27 5.24 -13.86
CA PHE A 123 15.21 4.54 -15.13
C PHE A 123 16.43 4.80 -16.01
N SER A 124 16.85 3.78 -16.76
CA SER A 124 17.84 3.89 -17.83
C SER A 124 17.57 2.82 -18.89
N PRO A 125 17.73 3.11 -20.20
CA PRO A 125 17.65 2.08 -21.23
C PRO A 125 18.61 0.90 -21.00
N ALA A 126 19.72 1.12 -20.29
CA ALA A 126 20.72 0.09 -19.98
C ALA A 126 20.24 -0.99 -19.02
N ILE A 127 19.12 -0.77 -18.32
CA ILE A 127 18.57 -1.74 -17.34
C ILE A 127 17.25 -2.38 -17.78
N VAL A 128 16.72 -2.06 -18.97
CA VAL A 128 15.40 -2.54 -19.43
C VAL A 128 15.30 -4.07 -19.40
N GLU A 129 16.31 -4.79 -19.92
CA GLU A 129 16.33 -6.26 -19.91
C GLU A 129 16.32 -6.83 -18.47
N LEU A 130 17.02 -6.17 -17.55
CA LEU A 130 17.05 -6.56 -16.14
C LEU A 130 15.71 -6.26 -15.44
N MET A 131 15.00 -5.20 -15.84
CA MET A 131 13.65 -4.92 -15.35
C MET A 131 12.66 -5.99 -15.82
N GLN A 132 12.77 -6.43 -17.07
CA GLN A 132 11.97 -7.54 -17.60
C GLN A 132 12.26 -8.87 -16.88
N GLU A 133 13.54 -9.13 -16.56
CA GLU A 133 13.93 -10.29 -15.74
C GLU A 133 13.35 -10.19 -14.32
N GLU A 134 13.43 -9.01 -13.69
CA GLU A 134 12.84 -8.75 -12.38
C GLU A 134 11.33 -9.01 -12.37
N ASN A 135 10.59 -8.46 -13.34
CA ASN A 135 9.15 -8.65 -13.48
C ASN A 135 8.78 -10.13 -13.61
N LYS A 136 9.55 -10.89 -14.41
CA LYS A 136 9.34 -12.32 -14.58
C LYS A 136 9.53 -13.08 -13.26
N LEU A 137 10.58 -12.76 -12.50
CA LEU A 137 10.84 -13.38 -11.19
C LEU A 137 9.75 -13.04 -10.16
N VAL A 138 9.23 -11.81 -10.18
CA VAL A 138 8.08 -11.40 -9.37
C VAL A 138 6.85 -12.23 -9.73
N SER A 139 6.56 -12.37 -11.02
CA SER A 139 5.45 -13.21 -11.50
C SER A 139 5.61 -14.70 -11.11
N GLU A 140 6.83 -15.23 -11.12
CA GLU A 140 7.12 -16.60 -10.65
C GLU A 140 6.75 -16.74 -9.16
N TYR A 141 7.10 -15.77 -8.31
CA TYR A 141 6.71 -15.77 -6.90
C TYR A 141 5.20 -15.66 -6.71
N GLN A 142 4.55 -14.75 -7.42
CA GLN A 142 3.09 -14.57 -7.37
C GLN A 142 2.35 -15.86 -7.76
N ASN A 143 2.80 -16.53 -8.83
CA ASN A 143 2.21 -17.78 -9.28
C ASN A 143 2.41 -18.91 -8.27
N LEU A 144 3.60 -19.00 -7.65
CA LEU A 144 3.85 -19.97 -6.59
C LEU A 144 2.89 -19.76 -5.42
N TYR A 145 2.71 -18.52 -4.98
CA TYR A 145 1.83 -18.18 -3.86
C TYR A 145 0.35 -18.37 -4.22
N ALA A 146 -0.07 -17.95 -5.41
CA ALA A 146 -1.46 -18.06 -5.87
C ALA A 146 -1.90 -19.52 -6.08
N SER A 147 -0.98 -20.40 -6.47
CA SER A 147 -1.23 -21.84 -6.63
C SER A 147 -1.12 -22.63 -5.32
N ALA A 148 -0.75 -21.97 -4.22
CA ALA A 148 -0.52 -22.61 -2.94
C ALA A 148 -1.78 -23.24 -2.37
N THR A 149 -1.74 -24.54 -2.12
CA THR A 149 -2.80 -25.31 -1.47
C THR A 149 -2.25 -26.08 -0.28
N VAL A 150 -3.10 -26.29 0.72
CA VAL A 150 -2.79 -27.08 1.93
C VAL A 150 -3.87 -28.09 2.21
N GLU A 151 -3.47 -29.20 2.81
CA GLU A 151 -4.40 -30.16 3.41
C GLU A 151 -4.72 -29.71 4.84
N PHE A 152 -5.99 -29.38 5.07
CA PHE A 152 -6.46 -28.95 6.38
C PHE A 152 -7.90 -29.42 6.62
N ASP A 153 -8.19 -29.98 7.79
CA ASP A 153 -9.50 -30.51 8.19
C ASP A 153 -10.10 -31.48 7.15
N GLY A 154 -9.24 -32.34 6.59
CA GLY A 154 -9.64 -33.34 5.57
C GLY A 154 -9.99 -32.75 4.19
N LYS A 155 -9.64 -31.49 3.94
CA LYS A 155 -9.90 -30.79 2.68
C LYS A 155 -8.60 -30.19 2.13
N THR A 156 -8.47 -30.19 0.81
CA THR A 156 -7.47 -29.37 0.11
C THR A 156 -8.03 -27.96 -0.09
N MET A 157 -7.32 -26.94 0.39
CA MET A 157 -7.77 -25.55 0.25
C MET A 157 -6.61 -24.60 -0.07
N PRO A 158 -6.87 -23.47 -0.76
CA PRO A 158 -5.91 -22.40 -0.92
C PRO A 158 -5.45 -21.81 0.41
N LEU A 159 -4.18 -21.37 0.50
CA LEU A 159 -3.60 -20.76 1.71
C LEU A 159 -4.47 -19.63 2.33
N PRO A 160 -5.04 -18.69 1.55
CA PRO A 160 -5.86 -17.62 2.13
C PRO A 160 -7.08 -18.12 2.92
N LEU A 161 -7.62 -19.28 2.57
CA LEU A 161 -8.76 -19.87 3.28
C LEU A 161 -8.41 -20.45 4.65
N LEU A 162 -7.13 -20.48 5.04
CA LEU A 162 -6.72 -20.71 6.43
C LEU A 162 -6.98 -19.50 7.34
N GLY A 163 -7.22 -18.30 6.80
CA GLY A 163 -7.43 -17.07 7.56
C GLY A 163 -8.45 -17.21 8.70
N PRO A 164 -9.70 -17.64 8.46
CA PRO A 164 -10.70 -17.85 9.50
C PRO A 164 -10.25 -18.85 10.58
N TYR A 165 -9.57 -19.93 10.22
CA TYR A 165 -9.06 -20.93 11.17
C TYR A 165 -7.90 -20.39 12.01
N LYS A 166 -7.11 -19.45 11.48
CA LYS A 166 -6.05 -18.76 12.23
C LYS A 166 -6.61 -17.77 13.27
N GLN A 167 -7.90 -17.42 13.18
CA GLN A 167 -8.62 -16.58 14.14
C GLN A 167 -9.67 -17.37 14.95
N ASP A 168 -9.69 -18.70 14.85
CA ASP A 168 -10.64 -19.54 15.57
C ASP A 168 -10.47 -19.40 17.10
N PRO A 169 -11.55 -19.29 17.89
CA PRO A 169 -11.48 -19.29 19.36
C PRO A 169 -10.76 -20.52 19.93
N ASP A 170 -10.85 -21.68 19.28
CA ASP A 170 -10.12 -22.88 19.70
C ASP A 170 -8.64 -22.77 19.32
N ARG A 171 -7.79 -22.70 20.36
CA ARG A 171 -6.34 -22.59 20.23
C ARG A 171 -5.71 -23.75 19.45
N ALA A 172 -6.26 -24.97 19.57
CA ALA A 172 -5.75 -26.13 18.84
C ALA A 172 -6.00 -26.00 17.32
N VAL A 173 -7.13 -25.43 16.94
CA VAL A 173 -7.48 -25.13 15.53
C VAL A 173 -6.51 -24.07 14.97
N ARG A 174 -6.27 -22.98 15.71
CA ARG A 174 -5.32 -21.94 15.30
C ARG A 174 -3.92 -22.51 15.08
N LYS A 175 -3.42 -23.30 16.05
CA LYS A 175 -2.10 -23.94 15.95
C LYS A 175 -2.01 -24.84 14.72
N ALA A 176 -3.01 -25.70 14.49
CA ALA A 176 -3.05 -26.59 13.34
C ALA A 176 -3.06 -25.83 12.00
N ALA A 177 -3.78 -24.69 11.93
CA ALA A 177 -3.80 -23.83 10.74
C ALA A 177 -2.42 -23.21 10.47
N TYR A 178 -1.71 -22.76 11.50
CA TYR A 178 -0.33 -22.27 11.34
C TYR A 178 0.68 -23.37 11.02
N GLU A 179 0.48 -24.59 11.51
CA GLU A 179 1.31 -25.76 11.14
C GLU A 179 1.12 -26.12 9.65
N ALA A 180 -0.12 -26.06 9.14
CA ALA A 180 -0.40 -26.28 7.72
C ALA A 180 0.23 -25.21 6.82
N ASP A 181 0.12 -23.94 7.20
CA ASP A 181 0.77 -22.81 6.55
C ASP A 181 2.30 -22.95 6.54
N ALA A 182 2.89 -23.19 7.70
CA ALA A 182 4.33 -23.38 7.86
C ALA A 182 4.87 -24.53 7.01
N LYS A 183 4.12 -25.63 6.92
CA LYS A 183 4.49 -26.81 6.10
C LYS A 183 4.56 -26.48 4.61
N PHE A 184 3.64 -25.65 4.10
CA PHE A 184 3.70 -25.21 2.71
C PHE A 184 5.00 -24.46 2.43
N PHE A 185 5.29 -23.40 3.18
CA PHE A 185 6.50 -22.60 2.98
C PHE A 185 7.78 -23.41 3.21
N ASP A 186 7.79 -24.31 4.17
CA ASP A 186 8.96 -25.14 4.45
C ASP A 186 9.22 -26.15 3.32
N SER A 187 8.17 -26.66 2.67
CA SER A 187 8.29 -27.55 1.48
C SER A 187 8.77 -26.82 0.23
N HIS A 188 8.56 -25.51 0.09
CA HIS A 188 8.98 -24.69 -1.04
C HIS A 188 10.23 -23.82 -0.72
N ARG A 189 10.92 -24.10 0.39
CA ARG A 189 12.03 -23.30 0.88
C ARG A 189 13.10 -23.03 -0.16
N GLU A 190 13.58 -24.06 -0.85
CA GLU A 190 14.66 -23.94 -1.85
C GLU A 190 14.24 -23.09 -3.06
N GLU A 191 12.97 -23.19 -3.46
CA GLU A 191 12.41 -22.39 -4.54
C GLU A 191 12.31 -20.93 -4.15
N LEU A 192 11.77 -20.63 -2.96
CA LEU A 192 11.66 -19.28 -2.42
C LEU A 192 13.03 -18.63 -2.21
N ASP A 193 14.00 -19.36 -1.65
CA ASP A 193 15.37 -18.87 -1.47
C ASP A 193 16.02 -18.56 -2.83
N THR A 194 15.84 -19.44 -3.83
CA THR A 194 16.39 -19.26 -5.17
C THR A 194 15.77 -18.05 -5.88
N LEU A 195 14.45 -17.87 -5.79
CA LEU A 195 13.77 -16.71 -6.37
C LEU A 195 14.28 -15.41 -5.75
N TYR A 196 14.41 -15.37 -4.42
CA TYR A 196 14.89 -14.17 -3.75
C TYR A 196 16.36 -13.86 -4.05
N ASP A 197 17.23 -14.88 -4.13
CA ASP A 197 18.62 -14.70 -4.56
C ASP A 197 18.72 -14.07 -5.95
N LYS A 198 17.88 -14.53 -6.89
CA LYS A 198 17.83 -13.94 -8.24
C LYS A 198 17.31 -12.50 -8.20
N LEU A 199 16.25 -12.22 -7.43
CA LEU A 199 15.69 -10.87 -7.27
C LEU A 199 16.73 -9.89 -6.67
N VAL A 200 17.41 -10.27 -5.59
CA VAL A 200 18.45 -9.43 -4.99
C VAL A 200 19.57 -9.17 -5.98
N LYS A 201 20.01 -10.20 -6.72
CA LYS A 201 21.08 -10.08 -7.72
C LYS A 201 20.69 -9.19 -8.88
N VAL A 202 19.49 -9.34 -9.44
CA VAL A 202 19.05 -8.52 -10.59
C VAL A 202 18.89 -7.05 -10.18
N ARG A 203 18.34 -6.79 -9.00
CA ARG A 203 18.19 -5.43 -8.43
C ARG A 203 19.55 -4.76 -8.16
N ASP A 204 20.47 -5.48 -7.53
CA ASP A 204 21.85 -4.98 -7.31
C ASP A 204 22.57 -4.71 -8.63
N THR A 205 22.39 -5.58 -9.64
CA THR A 205 22.98 -5.39 -10.98
C THR A 205 22.41 -4.16 -11.68
N GLN A 206 21.11 -3.91 -11.57
CA GLN A 206 20.49 -2.68 -12.09
C GLN A 206 21.12 -1.43 -11.47
N ALA A 207 21.18 -1.39 -10.14
CA ALA A 207 21.79 -0.28 -9.41
C ALA A 207 23.23 -0.03 -9.84
N LYS A 208 24.05 -1.07 -9.95
CA LYS A 208 25.45 -0.96 -10.39
C LYS A 208 25.60 -0.50 -11.83
N LYS A 209 24.74 -0.95 -12.74
CA LYS A 209 24.71 -0.44 -14.13
C LYS A 209 24.36 1.06 -14.20
N MET A 210 23.63 1.55 -13.21
CA MET A 210 23.30 2.98 -13.07
C MET A 210 24.34 3.76 -12.27
N GLY A 211 25.46 3.14 -11.87
CA GLY A 211 26.54 3.79 -11.13
C GLY A 211 26.26 3.96 -9.63
N LEU A 212 25.26 3.27 -9.09
CA LEU A 212 24.88 3.32 -7.68
C LEU A 212 25.62 2.26 -6.85
N PRO A 213 25.88 2.50 -5.55
CA PRO A 213 26.63 1.57 -4.70
C PRO A 213 25.88 0.26 -4.41
N ASN A 214 24.56 0.31 -4.30
CA ASN A 214 23.65 -0.81 -4.09
C ASN A 214 22.22 -0.41 -4.52
N TYR A 215 21.24 -1.30 -4.31
CA TYR A 215 19.87 -1.08 -4.73
C TYR A 215 19.12 0.01 -3.95
N ILE A 216 19.52 0.34 -2.72
CA ILE A 216 18.74 1.24 -1.84
C ILE A 216 18.44 2.60 -2.50
N PRO A 217 19.43 3.34 -3.07
CA PRO A 217 19.13 4.60 -3.75
C PRO A 217 18.15 4.44 -4.92
N LEU A 218 18.33 3.39 -5.73
CA LEU A 218 17.43 3.09 -6.85
C LEU A 218 16.01 2.78 -6.36
N GLY A 219 15.90 1.98 -5.29
CA GLY A 219 14.62 1.66 -4.67
C GLY A 219 13.91 2.89 -4.12
N TYR A 220 14.62 3.81 -3.49
CA TYR A 220 14.06 5.08 -3.00
C TYR A 220 13.57 5.97 -4.15
N ASP A 221 14.34 6.08 -5.23
CA ASP A 221 13.91 6.83 -6.43
C ASP A 221 12.68 6.14 -7.09
N ARG A 222 12.61 4.81 -7.13
CA ARG A 222 11.45 4.05 -7.64
C ARG A 222 10.18 4.23 -6.79
N MET A 223 10.34 4.43 -5.47
CA MET A 223 9.24 4.78 -4.57
C MET A 223 8.83 6.26 -4.66
N GLY A 224 9.50 7.06 -5.51
CA GLY A 224 9.19 8.48 -5.66
C GLY A 224 9.50 9.33 -4.45
N ARG A 225 10.33 8.84 -3.50
CA ARG A 225 10.64 9.54 -2.25
C ARG A 225 11.36 10.86 -2.50
N ASN A 226 10.67 11.96 -2.25
CA ASN A 226 11.11 13.29 -2.66
C ASN A 226 11.52 14.22 -1.50
N CYS A 227 11.35 13.83 -0.23
CA CYS A 227 11.62 14.71 0.90
C CYS A 227 12.35 14.07 2.09
N TYR A 228 12.68 12.78 2.00
CA TYR A 228 13.42 12.08 3.06
C TYR A 228 14.35 11.00 2.46
N THR A 229 15.25 10.51 3.28
CA THR A 229 16.34 9.60 2.91
C THR A 229 16.31 8.32 3.75
N ALA A 230 17.14 7.33 3.38
CA ALA A 230 17.35 6.13 4.18
C ALA A 230 17.81 6.42 5.62
N LYS A 231 18.49 7.56 5.86
CA LYS A 231 18.89 7.99 7.20
C LYS A 231 17.69 8.43 8.04
N ASP A 232 16.74 9.14 7.42
CA ASP A 232 15.52 9.59 8.09
C ASP A 232 14.63 8.39 8.45
N VAL A 233 14.52 7.40 7.53
CA VAL A 233 13.84 6.13 7.78
C VAL A 233 14.53 5.34 8.90
N ALA A 234 15.85 5.30 8.97
CA ALA A 234 16.57 4.66 10.07
C ALA A 234 16.26 5.34 11.40
N ALA A 235 16.24 6.68 11.46
CA ALA A 235 15.86 7.44 12.64
C ALA A 235 14.40 7.16 13.08
N PHE A 236 13.49 7.00 12.13
CA PHE A 236 12.12 6.58 12.43
C PHE A 236 12.07 5.18 13.06
N ARG A 237 12.76 4.18 12.46
CA ARG A 237 12.82 2.82 12.98
C ARG A 237 13.42 2.75 14.40
N ASP A 238 14.44 3.58 14.67
CA ASP A 238 15.06 3.64 16.01
C ASP A 238 14.08 4.19 17.05
N GLN A 239 13.31 5.25 16.73
CA GLN A 239 12.24 5.75 17.59
C GLN A 239 11.15 4.69 17.85
N ILE A 240 10.73 3.93 16.79
CA ILE A 240 9.76 2.85 16.97
C ILE A 240 10.30 1.78 17.93
N ALA A 241 11.57 1.37 17.77
CA ALA A 241 12.17 0.37 18.64
C ALA A 241 12.28 0.84 20.10
N GLU A 242 12.57 2.14 20.33
CA GLU A 242 12.74 2.72 21.67
C GLU A 242 11.40 3.06 22.34
N ASP A 243 10.50 3.74 21.63
CA ASP A 243 9.30 4.34 22.21
C ASP A 243 8.03 3.50 22.02
N MET A 244 7.88 2.76 20.88
CA MET A 244 6.65 2.05 20.53
C MET A 244 6.69 0.58 20.94
N VAL A 245 7.79 -0.13 20.72
CA VAL A 245 7.92 -1.56 21.06
C VAL A 245 7.56 -1.87 22.52
N PRO A 246 7.98 -1.06 23.53
CA PRO A 246 7.56 -1.30 24.91
C PRO A 246 6.05 -1.16 25.14
N ILE A 247 5.36 -0.31 24.36
CA ILE A 247 3.90 -0.13 24.43
C ILE A 247 3.22 -1.35 23.85
N VAL A 248 3.65 -1.79 22.66
CA VAL A 248 3.11 -2.99 21.99
C VAL A 248 3.31 -4.24 22.86
N ALA A 249 4.44 -4.35 23.58
CA ALA A 249 4.65 -5.46 24.52
C ALA A 249 3.60 -5.49 25.65
N LYS A 250 3.16 -4.31 26.13
CA LYS A 250 2.06 -4.22 27.12
C LYS A 250 0.71 -4.61 26.49
N VAL A 251 0.44 -4.19 25.25
CA VAL A 251 -0.77 -4.59 24.50
C VAL A 251 -0.81 -6.12 24.36
N LYS A 252 0.29 -6.75 24.01
CA LYS A 252 0.37 -8.20 23.87
C LYS A 252 0.19 -8.93 25.22
N GLU A 253 0.65 -8.36 26.30
CA GLU A 253 0.39 -8.89 27.65
C GLU A 253 -1.10 -8.72 28.05
N ALA A 254 -1.75 -7.63 27.68
CA ALA A 254 -3.18 -7.43 27.86
C ALA A 254 -3.98 -8.44 27.01
N GLN A 255 -3.61 -8.63 25.73
CA GLN A 255 -4.18 -9.65 24.85
C GLN A 255 -4.05 -11.06 25.47
N ARG A 256 -2.85 -11.43 25.96
CA ARG A 256 -2.61 -12.71 26.62
C ARG A 256 -3.57 -12.98 27.78
N ARG A 257 -3.79 -11.97 28.64
CA ARG A 257 -4.74 -12.06 29.77
C ARG A 257 -6.17 -12.19 29.28
N ARG A 258 -6.56 -11.39 28.29
CA ARG A 258 -7.92 -11.32 27.73
C ARG A 258 -8.32 -12.63 27.05
N ILE A 259 -7.40 -13.28 26.32
CA ILE A 259 -7.67 -14.60 25.73
C ILE A 259 -7.42 -15.78 26.70
N GLY A 260 -6.94 -15.52 27.91
CA GLY A 260 -6.84 -16.52 28.99
C GLY A 260 -5.75 -17.56 28.79
N VAL A 261 -4.63 -17.26 28.07
CA VAL A 261 -3.53 -18.19 27.87
C VAL A 261 -2.39 -17.91 28.85
N GLU A 262 -1.70 -18.98 29.30
CA GLU A 262 -0.54 -18.84 30.20
C GLU A 262 0.61 -18.11 29.51
N LYS A 263 0.88 -18.45 28.25
CA LYS A 263 1.91 -17.85 27.41
C LYS A 263 1.36 -17.63 26.02
N LEU A 264 1.55 -16.41 25.50
CA LEU A 264 1.20 -16.06 24.12
C LEU A 264 2.15 -16.78 23.15
N ALA A 265 1.60 -17.48 22.18
CA ALA A 265 2.35 -18.08 21.09
C ALA A 265 2.05 -17.35 19.77
N PHE A 266 2.92 -17.53 18.77
CA PHE A 266 2.78 -16.88 17.46
C PHE A 266 1.39 -17.10 16.82
N TYR A 267 0.82 -18.29 16.98
CA TYR A 267 -0.53 -18.60 16.47
C TYR A 267 -1.67 -17.98 17.30
N ASP A 268 -1.35 -17.31 18.42
CA ASP A 268 -2.33 -16.53 19.20
C ASP A 268 -2.36 -15.05 18.77
N GLU A 269 -1.41 -14.58 17.95
CA GLU A 269 -1.33 -13.18 17.49
C GLU A 269 -2.64 -12.66 16.88
N PRO A 270 -3.37 -13.41 16.01
CA PRO A 270 -4.54 -12.88 15.31
C PRO A 270 -5.82 -12.85 16.12
N ILE A 271 -5.85 -13.39 17.35
CA ILE A 271 -7.07 -13.40 18.16
C ILE A 271 -6.97 -12.46 19.35
N SER A 272 -7.85 -11.47 19.39
CA SER A 272 -7.83 -10.45 20.44
C SER A 272 -8.74 -10.76 21.62
N PHE A 273 -9.76 -11.64 21.47
CA PHE A 273 -10.76 -11.94 22.49
C PHE A 273 -11.04 -13.46 22.58
N ALA A 274 -11.24 -13.96 23.80
CA ALA A 274 -11.46 -15.40 24.06
C ALA A 274 -12.71 -15.97 23.33
N ASP A 275 -13.72 -15.15 23.11
CA ASP A 275 -14.96 -15.50 22.41
C ASP A 275 -14.93 -15.20 20.91
N GLY A 276 -13.77 -14.84 20.36
CA GLY A 276 -13.55 -14.45 18.97
C GLY A 276 -13.48 -12.94 18.77
N ASN A 277 -12.94 -12.50 17.64
CA ASN A 277 -12.87 -11.08 17.27
C ASN A 277 -14.26 -10.52 16.94
N ALA A 278 -14.38 -9.18 16.91
CA ALA A 278 -15.60 -8.54 16.42
C ALA A 278 -15.86 -8.89 14.95
N VAL A 279 -17.11 -9.10 14.62
CA VAL A 279 -17.56 -9.33 13.23
C VAL A 279 -18.67 -8.34 12.87
N PRO A 280 -18.66 -7.80 11.64
CA PRO A 280 -19.72 -6.89 11.22
C PRO A 280 -21.07 -7.63 11.12
N GLU A 281 -22.13 -6.90 11.38
CA GLU A 281 -23.50 -7.42 11.24
C GLU A 281 -24.01 -7.19 9.82
N GLY A 282 -24.73 -8.17 9.29
CA GLY A 282 -25.39 -8.08 7.99
C GLY A 282 -24.65 -8.73 6.83
N THR A 283 -25.28 -8.61 5.68
CA THR A 283 -24.74 -9.06 4.39
C THR A 283 -23.74 -8.02 3.81
N PRO A 284 -22.91 -8.38 2.84
CA PRO A 284 -22.05 -7.43 2.16
C PRO A 284 -22.78 -6.19 1.58
N ASP A 285 -24.00 -6.38 1.08
CA ASP A 285 -24.82 -5.25 0.58
C ASP A 285 -25.28 -4.32 1.73
N GLU A 286 -25.57 -4.88 2.90
CA GLU A 286 -25.92 -4.09 4.09
C GLU A 286 -24.70 -3.36 4.66
N ILE A 287 -23.51 -3.96 4.61
CA ILE A 287 -22.23 -3.31 4.95
C ILE A 287 -21.97 -2.13 4.00
N LEU A 288 -22.15 -2.33 2.69
CA LEU A 288 -22.02 -1.24 1.71
C LEU A 288 -23.05 -0.12 1.95
N ALA A 289 -24.28 -0.46 2.27
CA ALA A 289 -25.32 0.52 2.58
C ALA A 289 -25.01 1.32 3.86
N ALA A 290 -24.47 0.65 4.90
CA ALA A 290 -24.00 1.29 6.11
C ALA A 290 -22.82 2.24 5.81
N GLY A 291 -21.87 1.81 4.98
CA GLY A 291 -20.75 2.66 4.49
C GLY A 291 -21.24 3.87 3.71
N LYS A 292 -22.21 3.71 2.82
CA LYS A 292 -22.83 4.83 2.12
C LYS A 292 -23.43 5.84 3.10
N LYS A 293 -24.21 5.38 4.07
CA LYS A 293 -24.81 6.23 5.10
C LYS A 293 -23.73 6.96 5.91
N MET A 294 -22.69 6.25 6.33
CA MET A 294 -21.57 6.82 7.08
C MET A 294 -20.95 8.01 6.34
N TYR A 295 -20.58 7.84 5.07
CA TYR A 295 -19.97 8.92 4.28
C TYR A 295 -20.93 10.05 3.95
N GLN A 296 -22.24 9.78 3.83
CA GLN A 296 -23.26 10.82 3.66
C GLN A 296 -23.42 11.70 4.92
N GLU A 297 -23.21 11.12 6.11
CA GLU A 297 -23.33 11.84 7.38
C GLU A 297 -22.03 12.53 7.82
N LEU A 298 -20.87 12.06 7.34
CA LEU A 298 -19.55 12.51 7.78
C LEU A 298 -19.28 13.96 7.36
N SER A 299 -19.46 14.31 6.10
CA SER A 299 -19.33 15.68 5.59
C SER A 299 -20.06 15.88 4.24
N PRO A 300 -20.34 17.13 3.83
CA PRO A 300 -20.89 17.41 2.50
C PRO A 300 -19.99 16.88 1.36
N GLU A 301 -18.66 16.95 1.53
CA GLU A 301 -17.68 16.51 0.54
C GLU A 301 -17.68 14.99 0.38
N THR A 302 -17.75 14.25 1.49
CA THR A 302 -17.83 12.79 1.46
C THR A 302 -19.20 12.30 1.01
N ALA A 303 -20.27 13.06 1.28
CA ALA A 303 -21.62 12.75 0.77
C ALA A 303 -21.65 12.83 -0.77
N GLU A 304 -21.12 13.91 -1.34
CA GLU A 304 -21.01 14.06 -2.81
C GLU A 304 -20.15 12.93 -3.42
N PHE A 305 -19.01 12.63 -2.80
CA PHE A 305 -18.11 11.57 -3.23
C PHE A 305 -18.79 10.19 -3.24
N ILE A 306 -19.40 9.80 -2.13
CA ILE A 306 -19.97 8.43 -2.03
C ILE A 306 -21.17 8.26 -2.97
N ASP A 307 -22.01 9.28 -3.14
CA ASP A 307 -23.11 9.24 -4.08
C ASP A 307 -22.59 9.11 -5.53
N PHE A 308 -21.51 9.84 -5.89
CA PHE A 308 -20.85 9.70 -7.19
C PHE A 308 -20.33 8.26 -7.42
N MET A 309 -19.71 7.64 -6.39
CA MET A 309 -19.22 6.27 -6.47
C MET A 309 -20.34 5.27 -6.76
N PHE A 310 -21.46 5.37 -6.02
CA PHE A 310 -22.61 4.48 -6.20
C PHE A 310 -23.34 4.70 -7.52
N GLU A 311 -23.57 5.95 -7.92
CA GLU A 311 -24.24 6.28 -9.18
C GLU A 311 -23.48 5.79 -10.42
N ASN A 312 -22.15 5.74 -10.34
CA ASN A 312 -21.28 5.34 -11.44
C ASN A 312 -20.76 3.90 -11.33
N GLU A 313 -21.25 3.09 -10.38
CA GLU A 313 -20.86 1.67 -10.20
C GLU A 313 -19.33 1.49 -10.05
N LEU A 314 -18.70 2.33 -9.21
CA LEU A 314 -17.24 2.39 -9.05
C LEU A 314 -16.72 1.47 -7.93
N PHE A 315 -17.42 0.36 -7.67
CA PHE A 315 -17.07 -0.67 -6.69
C PHE A 315 -17.20 -2.07 -7.29
N ASP A 316 -16.27 -2.94 -6.92
CA ASP A 316 -16.45 -4.38 -7.01
C ASP A 316 -15.88 -5.01 -5.72
N VAL A 317 -16.72 -5.26 -4.72
CA VAL A 317 -16.28 -5.68 -3.38
C VAL A 317 -16.65 -7.13 -3.04
N LEU A 318 -17.57 -7.77 -3.78
CA LEU A 318 -18.02 -9.13 -3.45
C LEU A 318 -16.99 -10.17 -3.91
N SER A 319 -16.62 -11.07 -3.00
CA SER A 319 -15.81 -12.24 -3.33
C SER A 319 -16.59 -13.22 -4.20
N ARG A 320 -15.96 -13.78 -5.24
CA ARG A 320 -16.54 -14.81 -6.11
C ARG A 320 -15.48 -15.62 -6.84
N ASP A 321 -15.88 -16.78 -7.34
CA ASP A 321 -15.02 -17.63 -8.14
C ASP A 321 -14.55 -16.91 -9.43
N GLY A 322 -13.25 -17.00 -9.70
CA GLY A 322 -12.63 -16.33 -10.84
C GLY A 322 -12.29 -14.85 -10.63
N LYS A 323 -12.50 -14.29 -9.43
CA LYS A 323 -12.04 -12.94 -9.07
C LYS A 323 -10.64 -12.99 -8.48
N ALA A 324 -9.78 -12.03 -8.82
CA ALA A 324 -8.45 -11.92 -8.25
C ALA A 324 -8.50 -11.68 -6.72
N PRO A 325 -7.55 -12.19 -5.93
CA PRO A 325 -7.47 -11.91 -4.49
C PRO A 325 -7.00 -10.48 -4.21
N GLY A 326 -7.17 -10.04 -2.96
CA GLY A 326 -6.71 -8.74 -2.48
C GLY A 326 -7.75 -7.62 -2.59
N GLY A 327 -7.30 -6.40 -2.40
CA GLY A 327 -8.04 -5.15 -2.51
C GLY A 327 -7.15 -4.05 -3.07
N TYR A 328 -7.73 -3.07 -3.73
CA TYR A 328 -7.03 -1.88 -4.22
C TYR A 328 -8.02 -0.76 -4.57
N CYS A 329 -7.52 0.46 -4.53
CA CYS A 329 -8.12 1.61 -5.21
C CYS A 329 -7.25 2.00 -6.41
N THR A 330 -7.87 2.34 -7.54
CA THR A 330 -7.16 2.85 -8.72
C THR A 330 -7.94 3.96 -9.40
N GLU A 331 -7.30 4.65 -10.36
CA GLU A 331 -7.84 5.82 -11.03
C GLU A 331 -8.15 5.55 -12.50
N ILE A 332 -9.32 5.97 -12.95
CA ILE A 332 -9.74 5.95 -14.36
C ILE A 332 -9.75 7.39 -14.85
N ALA A 333 -8.56 7.90 -15.20
CA ALA A 333 -8.29 9.33 -15.31
C ALA A 333 -9.15 10.08 -16.35
N ASP A 334 -9.43 9.51 -17.54
CA ASP A 334 -10.29 10.15 -18.56
C ASP A 334 -11.74 10.34 -18.08
N TYR A 335 -12.17 9.53 -17.12
CA TYR A 335 -13.50 9.61 -16.49
C TYR A 335 -13.48 10.32 -15.14
N LYS A 336 -12.32 10.79 -14.69
CA LYS A 336 -12.13 11.43 -13.38
C LYS A 336 -12.76 10.59 -12.25
N SER A 337 -12.57 9.29 -12.30
CA SER A 337 -13.25 8.33 -11.44
C SER A 337 -12.24 7.43 -10.74
N PRO A 338 -12.24 7.37 -9.40
CA PRO A 338 -11.60 6.28 -8.69
C PRO A 338 -12.41 4.99 -8.83
N PHE A 339 -11.79 3.83 -8.60
CA PHE A 339 -12.45 2.54 -8.58
C PHE A 339 -11.94 1.69 -7.42
N ILE A 340 -12.85 1.12 -6.62
CA ILE A 340 -12.53 0.28 -5.45
C ILE A 340 -12.81 -1.18 -5.80
N PHE A 341 -11.78 -2.02 -5.63
CA PHE A 341 -11.84 -3.47 -5.74
C PHE A 341 -11.55 -4.11 -4.37
N SER A 342 -12.32 -5.10 -3.97
CA SER A 342 -12.12 -5.83 -2.72
C SER A 342 -12.70 -7.25 -2.81
N ASN A 343 -12.53 -8.03 -1.73
CA ASN A 343 -13.04 -9.39 -1.60
C ASN A 343 -13.64 -9.59 -0.21
N PHE A 344 -14.85 -9.09 0.03
CA PHE A 344 -15.55 -9.22 1.30
C PHE A 344 -15.74 -10.69 1.70
N ASN A 345 -15.46 -10.99 2.96
CA ASN A 345 -15.44 -12.34 3.53
C ASN A 345 -16.16 -12.48 4.88
N ALA A 346 -16.96 -11.48 5.28
CA ALA A 346 -17.71 -11.41 6.53
C ALA A 346 -16.83 -11.34 7.80
N THR A 347 -15.65 -10.71 7.71
CA THR A 347 -14.80 -10.37 8.85
C THR A 347 -14.76 -8.85 9.07
N ALA A 348 -14.22 -8.40 10.21
CA ALA A 348 -13.97 -6.98 10.46
C ALA A 348 -13.17 -6.32 9.32
N GLY A 349 -12.28 -7.07 8.69
CA GLY A 349 -11.49 -6.62 7.53
C GLY A 349 -12.33 -6.11 6.36
N ASP A 350 -13.61 -6.47 6.22
CA ASP A 350 -14.47 -5.90 5.19
C ASP A 350 -14.74 -4.42 5.44
N VAL A 351 -14.88 -4.02 6.71
CA VAL A 351 -15.07 -2.62 7.11
C VAL A 351 -13.75 -1.86 7.03
N ASP A 352 -12.65 -2.47 7.48
CA ASP A 352 -11.30 -1.89 7.41
C ASP A 352 -10.95 -1.56 5.96
N VAL A 353 -11.10 -2.52 5.04
CA VAL A 353 -10.82 -2.31 3.60
C VAL A 353 -11.78 -1.28 3.00
N LEU A 354 -13.07 -1.29 3.37
CA LEU A 354 -14.02 -0.30 2.85
C LEU A 354 -13.61 1.12 3.23
N THR A 355 -13.21 1.37 4.47
CA THR A 355 -12.80 2.70 4.93
C THR A 355 -11.43 3.09 4.40
N HIS A 356 -10.50 2.14 4.31
CA HIS A 356 -9.16 2.32 3.73
C HIS A 356 -9.23 2.72 2.25
N GLU A 357 -9.84 1.88 1.42
CA GLU A 357 -9.91 2.13 -0.03
C GLU A 357 -10.75 3.37 -0.35
N ALA A 358 -11.78 3.66 0.46
CA ALA A 358 -12.53 4.91 0.31
C ALA A 358 -11.70 6.14 0.68
N GLY A 359 -10.70 6.04 1.56
CA GLY A 359 -9.75 7.12 1.83
C GLY A 359 -8.92 7.48 0.61
N HIS A 360 -8.38 6.48 -0.09
CA HIS A 360 -7.70 6.67 -1.39
C HIS A 360 -8.63 7.24 -2.45
N ALA A 361 -9.82 6.64 -2.60
CA ALA A 361 -10.80 7.06 -3.59
C ALA A 361 -11.29 8.49 -3.37
N PHE A 362 -11.44 8.90 -2.11
CA PHE A 362 -11.84 10.27 -1.76
C PHE A 362 -10.76 11.29 -2.13
N GLU A 363 -9.50 10.99 -1.85
CA GLU A 363 -8.37 11.85 -2.27
C GLU A 363 -8.34 11.98 -3.80
N ALA A 364 -8.36 10.87 -4.55
CA ALA A 364 -8.35 10.87 -6.01
C ALA A 364 -9.54 11.65 -6.59
N TYR A 365 -10.75 11.47 -6.02
CA TYR A 365 -11.93 12.24 -6.40
C TYR A 365 -11.75 13.74 -6.20
N ARG A 366 -11.10 14.15 -5.10
CA ARG A 366 -10.79 15.55 -4.79
C ARG A 366 -9.71 16.11 -5.72
N ALA A 367 -8.66 15.33 -6.00
CA ALA A 367 -7.57 15.70 -6.91
C ALA A 367 -8.08 15.96 -8.34
N PHE A 368 -8.96 15.11 -8.85
CA PHE A 368 -9.58 15.29 -10.18
C PHE A 368 -10.38 16.60 -10.34
N LYS A 369 -10.82 17.21 -9.25
CA LYS A 369 -11.50 18.51 -9.26
C LYS A 369 -10.54 19.69 -9.38
N GLN A 370 -9.23 19.50 -9.18
CA GLN A 370 -8.25 20.58 -9.10
C GLN A 370 -7.56 20.89 -10.45
N GLU A 371 -7.88 20.15 -11.52
CA GLU A 371 -7.28 20.33 -12.85
C GLU A 371 -5.74 20.33 -12.85
N LEU A 372 -5.14 19.48 -12.00
CA LEU A 372 -3.69 19.28 -11.93
C LEU A 372 -3.18 18.44 -13.10
N PRO A 373 -1.90 18.59 -13.50
CA PRO A 373 -1.23 17.60 -14.34
C PRO A 373 -1.33 16.20 -13.72
N SER A 374 -1.43 15.15 -14.55
CA SER A 374 -1.61 13.77 -14.06
C SER A 374 -0.52 13.33 -13.06
N LEU A 375 0.70 13.81 -13.25
CA LEU A 375 1.84 13.53 -12.35
C LEU A 375 1.65 14.12 -10.93
N LEU A 376 0.70 15.02 -10.73
CA LEU A 376 0.38 15.67 -9.47
C LEU A 376 -1.03 15.28 -8.93
N HIS A 377 -1.71 14.32 -9.53
CA HIS A 377 -2.98 13.83 -9.00
C HIS A 377 -2.76 13.11 -7.68
N SER A 378 -1.81 12.18 -7.64
CA SER A 378 -1.47 11.45 -6.42
C SER A 378 -0.18 11.98 -5.79
N PRO A 379 -0.12 12.13 -4.47
CA PRO A 379 1.13 12.39 -3.76
C PRO A 379 2.03 11.15 -3.73
N THR A 380 3.10 11.19 -2.94
CA THR A 380 3.92 10.00 -2.68
C THR A 380 3.14 8.92 -1.92
N ILE A 381 3.60 7.67 -2.01
CA ILE A 381 2.86 6.49 -1.51
C ILE A 381 2.53 6.62 -0.02
N GLU A 382 3.49 7.03 0.82
CA GLU A 382 3.25 7.24 2.25
C GLU A 382 2.18 8.30 2.54
N ALA A 383 2.04 9.29 1.68
CA ALA A 383 0.98 10.29 1.80
C ALA A 383 -0.37 9.72 1.35
N CYS A 384 -0.40 8.89 0.29
CA CYS A 384 -1.61 8.14 -0.09
C CYS A 384 -2.10 7.26 1.06
N GLU A 385 -1.19 6.54 1.72
CA GLU A 385 -1.54 5.71 2.88
C GLU A 385 -1.97 6.53 4.10
N CYS A 386 -1.54 7.79 4.22
CA CYS A 386 -2.11 8.69 5.23
C CYS A 386 -3.60 8.98 4.98
N HIS A 387 -4.02 9.09 3.71
CA HIS A 387 -5.43 9.30 3.38
C HIS A 387 -6.28 8.10 3.79
N SER A 388 -5.85 6.90 3.45
CA SER A 388 -6.56 5.65 3.72
C SER A 388 -6.60 5.33 5.22
N MET A 389 -5.45 5.22 5.87
CA MET A 389 -5.33 4.85 7.28
C MET A 389 -5.96 5.88 8.23
N SER A 390 -5.91 7.18 7.88
CA SER A 390 -6.59 8.21 8.66
C SER A 390 -8.11 8.11 8.55
N MET A 391 -8.63 7.75 7.36
CA MET A 391 -10.06 7.58 7.15
C MET A 391 -10.62 6.44 8.02
N GLU A 392 -9.90 5.33 8.19
CA GLU A 392 -10.28 4.25 9.08
C GLU A 392 -10.60 4.75 10.50
N PHE A 393 -9.76 5.63 11.05
CA PHE A 393 -9.95 6.21 12.39
C PHE A 393 -10.96 7.36 12.43
N LEU A 394 -11.03 8.18 11.37
CA LEU A 394 -11.97 9.31 11.32
C LEU A 394 -13.43 8.86 11.16
N THR A 395 -13.66 7.62 10.71
CA THR A 395 -14.98 7.01 10.63
C THR A 395 -15.48 6.40 11.94
N ALA A 396 -14.68 6.42 13.02
CA ALA A 396 -15.02 5.83 14.32
C ALA A 396 -16.41 6.20 14.86
N PRO A 397 -16.93 7.45 14.75
CA PRO A 397 -18.28 7.77 15.23
C PRO A 397 -19.40 6.94 14.59
N TRP A 398 -19.13 6.29 13.46
CA TRP A 398 -20.11 5.47 12.70
C TRP A 398 -19.85 3.96 12.77
N HIS A 399 -18.83 3.49 13.47
CA HIS A 399 -18.54 2.05 13.57
C HIS A 399 -19.72 1.26 14.13
N HIS A 400 -20.57 1.89 14.95
CA HIS A 400 -21.81 1.28 15.45
C HIS A 400 -22.81 0.86 14.34
N LEU A 401 -22.70 1.43 13.13
CA LEU A 401 -23.52 1.02 11.98
C LEU A 401 -23.14 -0.36 11.44
N PHE A 402 -21.94 -0.83 11.75
CA PHE A 402 -21.40 -2.11 11.28
C PHE A 402 -21.35 -3.15 12.39
N PHE A 403 -21.07 -2.74 13.64
CA PHE A 403 -20.74 -3.67 14.72
C PHE A 403 -21.75 -3.66 15.90
N ASP A 404 -22.75 -2.76 15.92
CA ASP A 404 -23.75 -2.60 16.98
C ASP A 404 -23.11 -2.75 18.38
N LYS A 405 -23.45 -3.81 19.11
CA LYS A 405 -22.95 -4.07 20.47
C LYS A 405 -21.46 -4.47 20.52
N GLN A 406 -20.86 -4.82 19.41
CA GLN A 406 -19.44 -5.17 19.30
C GLN A 406 -18.55 -3.97 18.92
N THR A 407 -19.10 -2.76 18.86
CA THR A 407 -18.35 -1.54 18.46
C THR A 407 -17.10 -1.32 19.30
N ASP A 408 -17.23 -1.33 20.65
CA ASP A 408 -16.07 -1.14 21.54
C ASP A 408 -15.01 -2.25 21.35
N LYS A 409 -15.47 -3.49 21.11
CA LYS A 409 -14.61 -4.64 20.83
C LYS A 409 -13.85 -4.47 19.51
N TYR A 410 -14.53 -3.97 18.48
CA TYR A 410 -13.91 -3.65 17.20
C TYR A 410 -12.88 -2.52 17.33
N GLU A 411 -13.26 -1.42 17.96
CA GLU A 411 -12.38 -0.25 18.11
C GLU A 411 -11.10 -0.56 18.88
N LEU A 412 -11.20 -1.37 19.95
CA LEU A 412 -10.02 -1.84 20.68
C LEU A 412 -9.15 -2.73 19.80
N GLY A 413 -9.73 -3.71 19.11
CA GLY A 413 -8.99 -4.62 18.21
C GLY A 413 -8.30 -3.86 17.08
N HIS A 414 -9.01 -2.96 16.40
CA HIS A 414 -8.48 -2.14 15.31
C HIS A 414 -7.32 -1.24 15.77
N CYS A 415 -7.45 -0.59 16.93
CA CYS A 415 -6.35 0.21 17.49
C CYS A 415 -5.12 -0.64 17.85
N GLU A 416 -5.33 -1.81 18.48
CA GLU A 416 -4.25 -2.75 18.83
C GLU A 416 -3.55 -3.27 17.58
N ASP A 417 -4.30 -3.67 16.54
CA ASP A 417 -3.75 -4.20 15.29
C ASP A 417 -2.92 -3.14 14.55
N ALA A 418 -3.44 -1.91 14.43
CA ALA A 418 -2.73 -0.78 13.85
C ALA A 418 -1.42 -0.47 14.60
N LEU A 419 -1.43 -0.60 15.93
CA LEU A 419 -0.25 -0.35 16.75
C LEU A 419 0.79 -1.47 16.63
N VAL A 420 0.35 -2.73 16.65
CA VAL A 420 1.19 -3.94 16.52
C VAL A 420 1.85 -4.03 15.14
N PHE A 421 1.18 -3.52 14.12
CA PHE A 421 1.67 -3.49 12.75
C PHE A 421 2.97 -2.67 12.58
N ILE A 422 3.11 -1.52 13.27
CA ILE A 422 4.23 -0.59 13.05
C ILE A 422 5.61 -1.21 13.34
N PRO A 423 5.87 -1.89 14.49
CA PRO A 423 7.13 -2.58 14.71
C PRO A 423 7.42 -3.67 13.68
N TYR A 424 6.39 -4.41 13.23
CA TYR A 424 6.54 -5.41 12.19
C TYR A 424 6.96 -4.78 10.86
N GLY A 425 6.32 -3.70 10.44
CA GLY A 425 6.67 -3.01 9.21
C GLY A 425 8.08 -2.41 9.24
N CYS A 426 8.51 -1.87 10.39
CA CYS A 426 9.89 -1.43 10.60
C CYS A 426 10.89 -2.58 10.48
N MET A 427 10.54 -3.76 11.00
CA MET A 427 11.35 -4.97 10.88
C MET A 427 11.50 -5.40 9.42
N VAL A 428 10.42 -5.40 8.65
CA VAL A 428 10.42 -5.71 7.21
C VAL A 428 11.33 -4.76 6.45
N ASP A 429 11.26 -3.47 6.75
CA ASP A 429 12.09 -2.45 6.10
C ASP A 429 13.58 -2.59 6.48
N GLU A 430 13.91 -2.75 7.77
CA GLU A 430 15.30 -2.94 8.20
C GLU A 430 15.92 -4.20 7.60
N PHE A 431 15.16 -5.29 7.52
CA PHE A 431 15.57 -6.52 6.86
C PHE A 431 16.00 -6.26 5.40
N GLN A 432 15.18 -5.55 4.63
CA GLN A 432 15.47 -5.25 3.23
C GLN A 432 16.70 -4.35 3.08
N HIS A 433 16.85 -3.31 3.92
CA HIS A 433 18.04 -2.47 3.92
C HIS A 433 19.31 -3.30 4.16
N LYS A 434 19.31 -4.18 5.18
CA LYS A 434 20.46 -5.04 5.50
C LYS A 434 20.80 -6.02 4.38
N VAL A 435 19.78 -6.58 3.70
CA VAL A 435 19.99 -7.46 2.55
C VAL A 435 20.59 -6.71 1.38
N TYR A 436 20.07 -5.51 1.02
CA TYR A 436 20.60 -4.72 -0.10
C TYR A 436 21.94 -4.03 0.20
N GLU A 437 22.26 -3.77 1.47
CA GLU A 437 23.62 -3.41 1.90
C GLU A 437 24.61 -4.56 1.69
N ASN A 438 24.15 -5.80 1.78
CA ASN A 438 24.95 -7.03 1.71
C ASN A 438 24.30 -8.05 0.74
N PRO A 439 24.30 -7.79 -0.56
CA PRO A 439 23.56 -8.59 -1.54
C PRO A 439 24.09 -10.03 -1.72
N GLY A 440 25.21 -10.36 -1.10
CA GLY A 440 25.81 -11.70 -1.05
C GLY A 440 25.39 -12.55 0.16
N MET A 441 24.43 -12.10 0.99
CA MET A 441 23.92 -12.92 2.10
C MET A 441 23.36 -14.24 1.62
N THR A 442 23.73 -15.33 2.31
CA THR A 442 23.13 -16.64 2.10
C THR A 442 21.69 -16.70 2.67
N PRO A 443 20.86 -17.66 2.26
CA PRO A 443 19.55 -17.89 2.86
C PRO A 443 19.59 -18.04 4.40
N GLU A 444 20.57 -18.76 4.92
CA GLU A 444 20.77 -18.94 6.38
C GLU A 444 21.06 -17.60 7.06
N GLN A 445 21.93 -16.77 6.50
CA GLN A 445 22.25 -15.45 7.05
C GLN A 445 21.03 -14.53 7.05
N ARG A 446 20.18 -14.60 6.02
CA ARG A 446 18.91 -13.85 6.00
C ARG A 446 17.94 -14.33 7.08
N ASN A 447 17.83 -15.63 7.30
CA ASN A 447 17.01 -16.19 8.38
C ASN A 447 17.52 -15.78 9.77
N GLU A 448 18.83 -15.81 10.00
CA GLU A 448 19.45 -15.32 11.25
C GLU A 448 19.21 -13.83 11.46
N LEU A 449 19.35 -13.03 10.40
CA LEU A 449 19.02 -11.60 10.43
C LEU A 449 17.55 -11.39 10.81
N TRP A 450 16.62 -12.11 10.17
CA TRP A 450 15.19 -12.01 10.49
C TRP A 450 14.91 -12.31 11.96
N LEU A 451 15.45 -13.40 12.50
CA LEU A 451 15.31 -13.74 13.94
C LEU A 451 15.91 -12.68 14.87
N SER A 452 17.00 -12.03 14.45
CA SER A 452 17.59 -10.95 15.24
C SER A 452 16.70 -9.72 15.29
N LEU A 453 16.03 -9.42 14.16
CA LEU A 453 15.08 -8.32 14.06
C LEU A 453 13.76 -8.62 14.78
N GLU A 454 13.30 -9.87 14.78
CA GLU A 454 12.17 -10.32 15.63
C GLU A 454 12.42 -9.97 17.10
N LYS A 455 13.62 -10.24 17.62
CA LYS A 455 13.99 -9.90 19.01
C LYS A 455 14.02 -8.39 19.26
N LYS A 456 14.38 -7.58 18.25
CA LYS A 456 14.42 -6.12 18.34
C LYS A 456 13.02 -5.51 18.34
N TYR A 457 12.18 -5.93 17.41
CA TYR A 457 10.91 -5.26 17.12
C TYR A 457 9.69 -5.97 17.72
N ARG A 458 9.76 -7.28 17.94
CA ARG A 458 8.66 -8.11 18.46
C ARG A 458 9.14 -9.08 19.54
N PRO A 459 9.73 -8.57 20.65
CA PRO A 459 10.35 -9.41 21.67
C PRO A 459 9.40 -10.35 22.42
N TRP A 460 8.08 -10.17 22.26
CA TRP A 460 7.03 -11.03 22.82
C TRP A 460 6.77 -12.29 22.03
N ILE A 461 7.29 -12.40 20.79
CA ILE A 461 7.00 -13.52 19.88
C ILE A 461 7.63 -14.81 20.40
N ASP A 462 6.79 -15.85 20.52
CA ASP A 462 7.20 -17.23 20.72
C ASP A 462 6.64 -18.10 19.59
N PHE A 463 7.50 -18.65 18.77
CA PHE A 463 7.09 -19.49 17.64
C PHE A 463 6.65 -20.91 18.05
N ASP A 464 6.74 -21.29 19.32
CA ASP A 464 6.34 -22.60 19.83
C ASP A 464 6.83 -23.78 18.95
N ASN A 465 8.08 -23.70 18.52
CA ASN A 465 8.75 -24.68 17.64
C ASN A 465 8.07 -24.91 16.27
N LEU A 466 7.29 -23.98 15.76
CA LEU A 466 6.81 -24.01 14.37
C LEU A 466 8.01 -23.97 13.42
N PRO A 467 8.32 -25.04 12.64
CA PRO A 467 9.64 -25.20 12.00
C PRO A 467 10.03 -24.04 11.08
N PHE A 468 9.12 -23.60 10.23
CA PHE A 468 9.34 -22.50 9.27
C PHE A 468 9.65 -21.18 9.99
N TYR A 469 8.83 -20.81 10.98
CA TYR A 469 8.98 -19.56 11.72
C TYR A 469 10.17 -19.58 12.68
N SER A 470 10.37 -20.70 13.40
CA SER A 470 11.46 -20.86 14.36
C SER A 470 12.85 -20.80 13.73
N ARG A 471 12.99 -21.14 12.44
CA ARG A 471 14.25 -20.98 11.73
C ARG A 471 14.44 -19.59 11.10
N GLY A 472 13.47 -18.69 11.23
CA GLY A 472 13.51 -17.32 10.69
C GLY A 472 13.05 -17.20 9.25
N GLY A 473 12.22 -18.13 8.75
CA GLY A 473 11.68 -18.11 7.39
C GLY A 473 10.53 -17.12 7.19
N GLY A 474 10.01 -16.49 8.24
CA GLY A 474 8.80 -15.67 8.22
C GLY A 474 8.77 -14.55 7.15
N TRP A 475 9.93 -14.02 6.78
CA TRP A 475 10.06 -13.00 5.73
C TRP A 475 9.60 -13.48 4.33
N GLN A 476 9.69 -14.79 4.06
CA GLN A 476 9.31 -15.38 2.76
C GLN A 476 7.80 -15.29 2.48
N ARG A 477 6.99 -15.08 3.52
CA ARG A 477 5.54 -14.86 3.38
C ARG A 477 5.17 -13.43 3.03
N GLN A 478 6.09 -12.48 3.22
CA GLN A 478 5.81 -11.07 3.01
C GLN A 478 5.97 -10.73 1.52
N LEU A 479 4.85 -10.65 0.81
CA LEU A 479 4.78 -10.38 -0.64
C LEU A 479 5.66 -9.19 -1.04
N HIS A 480 5.57 -8.09 -0.32
CA HIS A 480 6.28 -6.84 -0.62
C HIS A 480 7.80 -7.00 -0.68
N ILE A 481 8.39 -7.93 0.09
CA ILE A 481 9.83 -8.21 0.05
C ILE A 481 10.25 -8.70 -1.35
N TYR A 482 9.42 -9.53 -1.98
CA TYR A 482 9.67 -10.06 -3.32
C TYR A 482 9.24 -9.08 -4.41
N GLU A 483 8.07 -8.48 -4.28
CA GLU A 483 7.36 -7.77 -5.35
C GLU A 483 7.71 -6.28 -5.41
N VAL A 484 7.68 -5.57 -4.27
CA VAL A 484 7.81 -4.11 -4.20
C VAL A 484 8.79 -3.75 -3.07
N PRO A 485 10.10 -3.89 -3.31
CA PRO A 485 11.10 -3.72 -2.26
C PRO A 485 11.14 -2.29 -1.73
N LEU A 486 11.34 -2.17 -0.40
CA LEU A 486 11.42 -0.93 0.37
C LEU A 486 10.10 -0.14 0.49
N TYR A 487 8.98 -0.70 0.03
CA TYR A 487 7.67 -0.06 0.13
C TYR A 487 7.10 -0.03 1.56
N TYR A 488 7.32 -1.10 2.34
CA TYR A 488 6.55 -1.42 3.54
C TYR A 488 6.63 -0.38 4.66
N ILE A 489 7.71 0.42 4.70
CA ILE A 489 7.87 1.49 5.70
C ILE A 489 6.89 2.65 5.49
N ASP A 490 6.37 2.81 4.28
CA ASP A 490 5.45 3.88 3.94
C ASP A 490 4.14 3.73 4.71
N TYR A 491 3.65 2.49 4.89
CA TYR A 491 2.53 2.17 5.78
C TYR A 491 2.81 2.57 7.24
N CYS A 492 4.03 2.31 7.73
CA CYS A 492 4.38 2.62 9.12
C CYS A 492 4.38 4.12 9.40
N MET A 493 4.94 4.91 8.48
CA MET A 493 4.92 6.37 8.60
C MET A 493 3.49 6.91 8.48
N ALA A 494 2.71 6.38 7.56
CA ALA A 494 1.31 6.75 7.38
C ALA A 494 0.46 6.43 8.62
N GLN A 495 0.64 5.24 9.21
CA GLN A 495 -0.08 4.87 10.43
C GLN A 495 0.23 5.81 11.60
N THR A 496 1.45 6.31 11.71
CA THR A 496 1.80 7.29 12.75
C THR A 496 1.15 8.66 12.50
N VAL A 497 0.93 9.05 11.27
CA VAL A 497 0.14 10.25 10.91
C VAL A 497 -1.34 10.01 11.21
N ALA A 498 -1.88 8.84 10.85
CA ALA A 498 -3.26 8.46 11.15
C ALA A 498 -3.56 8.50 12.65
N PHE A 499 -2.65 8.02 13.49
CA PHE A 499 -2.78 8.14 14.94
C PHE A 499 -2.78 9.59 15.45
N GLN A 500 -2.07 10.51 14.80
CA GLN A 500 -2.14 11.92 15.16
C GLN A 500 -3.51 12.52 14.81
N PHE A 501 -4.08 12.19 13.64
CA PHE A 501 -5.45 12.58 13.30
C PHE A 501 -6.47 11.97 14.25
N TRP A 502 -6.30 10.70 14.61
CA TRP A 502 -7.16 10.04 15.59
C TRP A 502 -7.09 10.68 16.97
N ASN A 503 -5.90 10.99 17.47
CA ASN A 503 -5.74 11.72 18.73
C ASN A 503 -6.49 13.06 18.70
N LEU A 504 -6.31 13.82 17.63
CA LEU A 504 -6.99 15.10 17.45
C LEU A 504 -8.51 14.93 17.33
N SER A 505 -9.00 13.90 16.64
CA SER A 505 -10.44 13.66 16.48
C SER A 505 -11.16 13.36 17.80
N ARG A 506 -10.47 12.69 18.73
CA ARG A 506 -11.00 12.43 20.08
C ARG A 506 -11.09 13.70 20.93
N GLU A 507 -10.22 14.67 20.70
CA GLU A 507 -10.25 15.97 21.37
C GLU A 507 -11.22 16.94 20.70
N ASN A 508 -11.16 17.04 19.38
CA ASN A 508 -11.98 17.94 18.58
C ASN A 508 -12.16 17.39 17.15
N TYR A 509 -13.22 16.63 16.92
CA TYR A 509 -13.49 15.99 15.64
C TYR A 509 -13.58 16.99 14.47
N ALA A 510 -14.24 18.14 14.65
CA ALA A 510 -14.39 19.13 13.58
C ALA A 510 -13.04 19.73 13.15
N GLU A 511 -12.13 19.97 14.10
CA GLU A 511 -10.77 20.44 13.79
C GLU A 511 -9.94 19.33 13.14
N ALA A 512 -10.05 18.08 13.58
CA ALA A 512 -9.37 16.94 12.95
C ALA A 512 -9.80 16.78 11.50
N TRP A 513 -11.10 16.80 11.23
CA TRP A 513 -11.65 16.72 9.88
C TRP A 513 -11.18 17.87 8.99
N LYS A 514 -11.22 19.10 9.50
CA LYS A 514 -10.71 20.27 8.77
C LYS A 514 -9.23 20.13 8.40
N ARG A 515 -8.40 19.63 9.31
CA ARG A 515 -6.97 19.43 9.06
C ARG A 515 -6.75 18.26 8.08
N TYR A 516 -7.53 17.20 8.19
CA TYR A 516 -7.51 16.10 7.22
C TYR A 516 -7.89 16.60 5.82
N MET A 517 -8.93 17.42 5.69
CA MET A 517 -9.30 18.04 4.41
C MET A 517 -8.19 18.96 3.86
N THR A 518 -7.45 19.66 4.73
CA THR A 518 -6.27 20.46 4.32
C THR A 518 -5.18 19.57 3.73
N PHE A 519 -4.98 18.37 4.30
CA PHE A 519 -4.04 17.37 3.81
C PHE A 519 -4.51 16.80 2.45
N VAL A 520 -5.76 16.38 2.35
CA VAL A 520 -6.37 15.82 1.13
C VAL A 520 -6.37 16.84 -0.02
N ASP A 521 -6.81 18.07 0.21
CA ASP A 521 -6.98 19.08 -0.85
C ASP A 521 -5.65 19.59 -1.43
N LYS A 522 -4.52 19.28 -0.81
CA LYS A 522 -3.19 19.55 -1.37
C LYS A 522 -2.72 18.47 -2.34
N ALA A 523 -3.28 17.27 -2.27
CA ALA A 523 -2.97 16.14 -3.15
C ALA A 523 -1.46 16.01 -3.44
N GLY A 524 -1.05 15.84 -4.70
CA GLY A 524 0.34 15.76 -5.15
C GLY A 524 1.05 17.12 -5.31
N THR A 525 0.52 18.22 -4.77
CA THR A 525 1.13 19.56 -4.92
C THR A 525 2.16 19.90 -3.84
N ALA A 526 2.29 19.06 -2.81
CA ALA A 526 3.25 19.22 -1.72
C ALA A 526 3.94 17.88 -1.41
N THR A 527 5.14 17.94 -0.85
CA THR A 527 5.85 16.75 -0.37
C THR A 527 5.15 16.18 0.86
N PHE A 528 5.42 14.89 1.18
CA PHE A 528 4.87 14.26 2.38
C PHE A 528 5.09 15.09 3.66
N ALA A 529 6.32 15.56 3.90
CA ALA A 529 6.61 16.39 5.06
C ALA A 529 5.78 17.69 5.08
N GLU A 530 5.69 18.39 3.96
CA GLU A 530 4.89 19.61 3.82
C GLU A 530 3.38 19.36 4.01
N LEU A 531 2.88 18.21 3.54
CA LEU A 531 1.48 17.79 3.76
C LEU A 531 1.21 17.62 5.27
N VAL A 532 2.05 16.86 5.96
CA VAL A 532 1.94 16.60 7.41
C VAL A 532 2.00 17.91 8.20
N GLU A 533 2.99 18.77 7.92
CA GLU A 533 3.14 20.07 8.58
C GLU A 533 1.96 21.01 8.29
N SER A 534 1.42 20.98 7.07
CA SER A 534 0.27 21.82 6.68
C SER A 534 -1.02 21.46 7.42
N ALA A 535 -1.14 20.20 7.84
CA ALA A 535 -2.21 19.75 8.71
C ALA A 535 -1.94 20.07 10.20
N GLY A 536 -0.81 20.69 10.51
CA GLY A 536 -0.40 21.01 11.89
C GLY A 536 0.00 19.77 12.68
N LEU A 537 0.49 18.74 12.00
CA LEU A 537 0.96 17.48 12.57
C LEU A 537 2.49 17.41 12.54
N LYS A 538 3.06 16.43 13.26
CA LYS A 538 4.49 16.19 13.31
C LYS A 538 4.90 15.13 12.27
N VAL A 539 5.99 15.42 11.58
CA VAL A 539 6.58 14.47 10.62
C VAL A 539 7.10 13.23 11.37
N PRO A 540 6.73 12.01 10.98
CA PRO A 540 7.01 10.78 11.74
C PRO A 540 8.48 10.55 12.09
N TYR A 541 9.41 10.85 11.18
CA TYR A 541 10.85 10.65 11.39
C TYR A 541 11.52 11.80 12.18
N HIS A 542 10.80 12.85 12.57
CA HIS A 542 11.33 13.88 13.46
C HIS A 542 11.37 13.39 14.92
N ALA A 543 12.43 13.74 15.61
CA ALA A 543 12.67 13.29 16.98
C ALA A 543 11.52 13.63 17.93
N GLY A 544 11.08 12.67 18.73
CA GLY A 544 10.03 12.79 19.74
C GLY A 544 8.60 12.64 19.21
N CYS A 545 8.40 12.52 17.88
CA CYS A 545 7.06 12.30 17.31
C CYS A 545 6.44 11.01 17.84
N ILE A 546 7.16 9.90 17.77
CA ILE A 546 6.67 8.57 18.16
C ILE A 546 6.38 8.50 19.66
N LYS A 547 7.22 9.12 20.48
CA LYS A 547 7.00 9.15 21.93
C LYS A 547 5.67 9.80 22.31
N GLU A 548 5.36 10.97 21.75
CA GLU A 548 4.10 11.67 22.04
C GLU A 548 2.87 10.88 21.58
N ILE A 549 2.94 10.27 20.39
CA ILE A 549 1.88 9.40 19.87
C ILE A 549 1.69 8.21 20.82
N GLY A 550 2.77 7.53 21.18
CA GLY A 550 2.75 6.38 22.07
C GLY A 550 2.16 6.68 23.45
N GLU A 551 2.51 7.83 24.06
CA GLU A 551 1.95 8.27 25.33
C GLU A 551 0.43 8.54 25.25
N SER A 552 -0.06 9.09 24.14
CA SER A 552 -1.48 9.34 23.93
C SER A 552 -2.28 8.03 23.74
N ILE A 553 -1.74 7.11 22.94
CA ILE A 553 -2.37 5.80 22.69
C ILE A 553 -2.38 4.97 23.97
N SER A 554 -1.29 4.95 24.73
CA SER A 554 -1.21 4.20 26.00
C SER A 554 -2.31 4.64 26.99
N ARG A 555 -2.57 5.93 27.11
CA ARG A 555 -3.66 6.43 27.97
C ARG A 555 -5.03 5.95 27.49
N TRP A 556 -5.27 6.00 26.18
CA TRP A 556 -6.54 5.52 25.63
C TRP A 556 -6.74 4.03 25.87
N LEU A 557 -5.69 3.21 25.66
CA LEU A 557 -5.73 1.76 25.88
C LEU A 557 -6.02 1.43 27.37
N GLU A 558 -5.41 2.15 28.32
CA GLU A 558 -5.66 1.97 29.76
C GLU A 558 -7.11 2.31 30.16
N GLU A 559 -7.74 3.27 29.47
CA GLU A 559 -9.14 3.68 29.69
C GLU A 559 -10.17 2.75 29.02
N HIS A 560 -9.76 2.01 27.98
CA HIS A 560 -10.65 1.19 27.13
C HIS A 560 -10.32 -0.31 27.19
N GLU A 561 -9.52 -0.75 28.19
CA GLU A 561 -9.22 -2.16 28.37
C GLU A 561 -10.54 -2.93 28.65
N LEU A 562 -10.94 -3.77 27.70
CA LEU A 562 -12.07 -4.69 27.88
C LEU A 562 -11.57 -5.91 28.64
N GLY A 563 -12.09 -6.12 29.86
CA GLY A 563 -11.66 -7.16 30.80
C GLY A 563 -12.05 -8.59 30.40
#